data_5e3fa94fd35b23aca30b4e4bace68fd7
#
_entry.id   5e3fa94fd35b23aca30b4e4bace68fd7
#
_cell.length_a   1.000
_cell.length_b   1.000
_cell.length_c   1.000
_cell.angle_alpha   90.00
_cell.angle_beta   90.00
_cell.angle_gamma   90.00
#
_symmetry.space_group_name_H-M   'P 1'
#
loop_
_entity.id
_entity.type
_entity.pdbx_description
1 polymer ?
#
loop_
_entity_poly.entity_id
_entity_poly.type
_entity_poly.pdbx_seq_one_letter_code
_entity_poly.pdbx_strand_id
1 'polypeptide(L)'
;RIMEDFFANMEELCEDVYGRIKNDVERAENPYYLGGHCMGAAAAMYVAERILKREEFPMPRAIIASGHGSLNAEKERLSTKSDPEIIEFLIREGGFFGDSLEEEMLELMIPIIRADSKVYEDFSFKKAPCLPVDMAVLYSENDRKTPREELEEWLTYSTRQVLYIPFQSNHYFLLHERDRYIDTVKKLDQYFTG
;
A
#
# COMPACT_ATOMS: atom_id res chain seq x y z
N ARG A 1 3.90 -3.12 -16.25
CA ARG A 1 4.72 -1.91 -16.50
C ARG A 1 5.98 -2.11 -17.33
N ILE A 2 6.43 -3.33 -17.58
CA ILE A 2 7.59 -3.58 -18.45
C ILE A 2 7.34 -3.07 -19.88
N MET A 3 6.09 -2.91 -20.28
CA MET A 3 5.66 -2.48 -21.62
C MET A 3 4.86 -1.16 -21.61
N GLU A 4 4.75 -0.50 -20.46
CA GLU A 4 3.98 0.74 -20.28
C GLU A 4 4.87 1.85 -19.76
N ASP A 5 4.53 3.11 -20.05
CA ASP A 5 5.21 4.28 -19.50
C ASP A 5 5.05 4.36 -17.98
N PHE A 6 6.08 4.85 -17.29
CA PHE A 6 6.02 5.09 -15.85
C PHE A 6 5.11 6.27 -15.54
N PHE A 7 4.38 6.20 -14.44
CA PHE A 7 3.60 7.34 -13.96
C PHE A 7 4.53 8.48 -13.53
N ALA A 8 4.14 9.69 -13.87
CA ALA A 8 4.92 10.87 -13.52
C ALA A 8 4.76 11.27 -12.04
N ASN A 9 3.62 10.96 -11.43
CA ASN A 9 3.29 11.31 -10.05
C ASN A 9 2.19 10.41 -9.48
N MET A 10 1.94 10.53 -8.17
CA MET A 10 0.93 9.77 -7.45
C MET A 10 -0.50 10.04 -7.95
N GLU A 11 -0.79 11.26 -8.37
CA GLU A 11 -2.12 11.62 -8.87
C GLU A 11 -2.46 10.84 -10.14
N GLU A 12 -1.54 10.79 -11.09
CA GLU A 12 -1.70 10.04 -12.34
C GLU A 12 -1.88 8.54 -12.08
N LEU A 13 -1.04 7.95 -11.21
CA LEU A 13 -1.17 6.57 -10.77
C LEU A 13 -2.55 6.30 -10.16
N CYS A 14 -2.99 7.17 -9.26
CA CYS A 14 -4.26 6.98 -8.57
C CYS A 14 -5.48 7.21 -9.46
N GLU A 15 -5.40 8.08 -10.47
CA GLU A 15 -6.47 8.24 -11.46
C GLU A 15 -6.61 6.98 -12.34
N ASP A 16 -5.50 6.36 -12.76
CA ASP A 16 -5.54 5.08 -13.49
C ASP A 16 -6.18 3.98 -12.64
N VAL A 17 -5.74 3.86 -11.37
CA VAL A 17 -6.32 2.90 -10.41
C VAL A 17 -7.80 3.17 -10.19
N TYR A 18 -8.20 4.44 -10.00
CA TYR A 18 -9.59 4.83 -9.83
C TYR A 18 -10.46 4.39 -11.02
N GLY A 19 -10.00 4.64 -12.25
CA GLY A 19 -10.72 4.25 -13.46
C GLY A 19 -10.90 2.74 -13.59
N ARG A 20 -9.88 1.95 -13.22
CA ARG A 20 -9.95 0.48 -13.23
C ARG A 20 -10.95 -0.03 -12.17
N ILE A 21 -10.86 0.46 -10.94
CA ILE A 21 -11.76 0.09 -9.85
C ILE A 21 -13.21 0.43 -10.20
N LYS A 22 -13.49 1.63 -10.75
CA LYS A 22 -14.82 2.04 -11.16
C LYS A 22 -15.45 1.01 -12.10
N ASN A 23 -14.72 0.61 -13.14
CA ASN A 23 -15.18 -0.39 -14.09
C ASN A 23 -15.48 -1.75 -13.45
N ASP A 24 -14.67 -2.16 -12.48
CA ASP A 24 -14.84 -3.45 -11.79
C ASP A 24 -16.01 -3.39 -10.79
N VAL A 25 -16.15 -2.31 -10.02
CA VAL A 25 -17.24 -2.11 -9.04
C VAL A 25 -18.59 -1.96 -9.73
N GLU A 26 -18.67 -1.25 -10.86
CA GLU A 26 -19.92 -1.12 -11.63
C GLU A 26 -20.42 -2.48 -12.17
N ARG A 27 -19.53 -3.46 -12.34
CA ARG A 27 -19.86 -4.81 -12.77
C ARG A 27 -20.14 -5.77 -11.62
N ALA A 28 -19.62 -5.46 -10.43
CA ALA A 28 -19.74 -6.30 -9.25
C ALA A 28 -20.88 -5.80 -8.36
N GLU A 29 -21.91 -6.63 -8.13
CA GLU A 29 -23.00 -6.31 -7.19
C GLU A 29 -22.58 -6.48 -5.71
N ASN A 30 -21.33 -6.86 -5.44
CA ASN A 30 -20.83 -7.21 -4.12
C ASN A 30 -20.00 -6.07 -3.49
N PRO A 31 -20.03 -5.94 -2.15
CA PRO A 31 -19.10 -5.06 -1.44
C PRO A 31 -17.64 -5.47 -1.74
N TYR A 32 -16.76 -4.48 -1.78
CA TYR A 32 -15.35 -4.67 -2.09
C TYR A 32 -14.44 -4.06 -1.01
N TYR A 33 -13.21 -4.53 -0.97
CA TYR A 33 -12.14 -3.97 -0.16
C TYR A 33 -11.16 -3.22 -1.06
N LEU A 34 -10.66 -2.10 -0.58
CA LEU A 34 -9.58 -1.37 -1.23
C LEU A 34 -8.32 -1.51 -0.41
N GLY A 35 -7.29 -2.13 -0.95
CA GLY A 35 -6.08 -2.41 -0.18
C GLY A 35 -4.80 -2.13 -0.94
N GLY A 36 -3.75 -1.87 -0.16
CA GLY A 36 -2.41 -1.71 -0.69
C GLY A 36 -1.34 -1.96 0.36
N HIS A 37 -0.15 -2.30 -0.12
CA HIS A 37 1.04 -2.51 0.70
C HIS A 37 2.06 -1.40 0.45
N CYS A 38 2.70 -0.90 1.49
CA CYS A 38 3.68 0.18 1.43
C CYS A 38 3.10 1.41 0.69
N MET A 39 3.71 1.89 -0.39
CA MET A 39 3.17 2.95 -1.24
C MET A 39 1.71 2.70 -1.64
N GLY A 40 1.33 1.43 -1.87
CA GLY A 40 -0.04 1.06 -2.22
C GLY A 40 -1.06 1.41 -1.14
N ALA A 41 -0.69 1.46 0.14
CA ALA A 41 -1.59 1.90 1.21
C ALA A 41 -1.89 3.40 1.11
N ALA A 42 -0.88 4.23 0.81
CA ALA A 42 -1.08 5.66 0.55
C ALA A 42 -1.93 5.89 -0.71
N ALA A 43 -1.70 5.12 -1.77
CA ALA A 43 -2.51 5.15 -2.99
C ALA A 43 -3.97 4.76 -2.70
N ALA A 44 -4.22 3.71 -1.90
CA ALA A 44 -5.57 3.29 -1.50
C ALA A 44 -6.30 4.41 -0.76
N MET A 45 -5.63 5.10 0.16
CA MET A 45 -6.21 6.25 0.87
C MET A 45 -6.56 7.41 -0.07
N TYR A 46 -5.67 7.71 -1.02
CA TYR A 46 -5.91 8.75 -2.01
C TYR A 46 -7.11 8.42 -2.92
N VAL A 47 -7.16 7.19 -3.42
CA VAL A 47 -8.27 6.70 -4.26
C VAL A 47 -9.59 6.70 -3.49
N ALA A 48 -9.60 6.25 -2.23
CA ALA A 48 -10.80 6.28 -1.39
C ALA A 48 -11.30 7.71 -1.13
N GLU A 49 -10.40 8.67 -0.93
CA GLU A 49 -10.76 10.09 -0.83
C GLU A 49 -11.41 10.61 -2.14
N ARG A 50 -10.91 10.17 -3.30
CA ARG A 50 -11.49 10.51 -4.60
C ARG A 50 -12.87 9.89 -4.78
N ILE A 51 -13.07 8.63 -4.38
CA ILE A 51 -14.37 7.97 -4.41
C ILE A 51 -15.37 8.76 -3.56
N LEU A 52 -14.99 9.13 -2.34
CA LEU A 52 -15.83 9.93 -1.45
C LEU A 52 -16.20 11.29 -2.04
N LYS A 53 -15.26 11.97 -2.70
CA LYS A 53 -15.49 13.31 -3.29
C LYS A 53 -16.31 13.30 -4.57
N ARG A 54 -16.18 12.23 -5.36
CA ARG A 54 -16.85 12.14 -6.68
C ARG A 54 -18.22 11.49 -6.61
N GLU A 55 -18.43 10.59 -5.63
CA GLU A 55 -19.69 9.87 -5.42
C GLU A 55 -20.19 9.08 -6.64
N GLU A 56 -19.26 8.68 -7.54
CA GLU A 56 -19.63 7.99 -8.79
C GLU A 56 -19.95 6.52 -8.57
N PHE A 57 -19.43 5.92 -7.50
CA PHE A 57 -19.70 4.54 -7.08
C PHE A 57 -19.50 4.40 -5.56
N PRO A 58 -20.03 3.34 -4.93
CA PRO A 58 -20.02 3.22 -3.48
C PRO A 58 -18.60 3.13 -2.90
N MET A 59 -18.44 3.64 -1.68
CA MET A 59 -17.21 3.48 -0.89
C MET A 59 -16.89 1.99 -0.65
N PRO A 60 -15.60 1.64 -0.53
CA PRO A 60 -15.23 0.29 -0.14
C PRO A 60 -15.77 -0.04 1.25
N ARG A 61 -16.03 -1.31 1.50
CA ARG A 61 -16.44 -1.79 2.83
C ARG A 61 -15.36 -1.51 3.89
N ALA A 62 -14.10 -1.72 3.53
CA ALA A 62 -12.98 -1.32 4.36
C ALA A 62 -11.74 -1.03 3.50
N ILE A 63 -10.81 -0.28 4.09
CA ILE A 63 -9.47 -0.07 3.54
C ILE A 63 -8.51 -1.01 4.26
N ILE A 64 -7.63 -1.67 3.50
CA ILE A 64 -6.57 -2.52 4.01
C ILE A 64 -5.24 -1.79 3.80
N ALA A 65 -4.71 -1.21 4.88
CA ALA A 65 -3.39 -0.58 4.87
C ALA A 65 -2.36 -1.57 5.38
N SER A 66 -1.46 -1.99 4.51
CA SER A 66 -0.47 -3.02 4.81
C SER A 66 0.95 -2.47 4.73
N GLY A 67 1.77 -2.69 5.76
CA GLY A 67 3.18 -2.30 5.77
C GLY A 67 3.40 -0.79 5.53
N HIS A 68 2.59 0.05 6.16
CA HIS A 68 2.69 1.51 6.02
C HIS A 68 2.45 2.18 7.38
N GLY A 69 3.38 3.04 7.78
CA GLY A 69 3.27 3.87 8.97
C GLY A 69 2.32 5.05 8.77
N SER A 70 2.68 6.22 9.26
CA SER A 70 1.92 7.45 9.01
C SER A 70 1.89 7.82 7.52
N LEU A 71 0.75 8.34 7.02
CA LEU A 71 0.61 8.76 5.62
C LEU A 71 1.60 9.86 5.20
N ASN A 72 2.09 10.64 6.16
CA ASN A 72 3.06 11.71 5.95
C ASN A 72 4.41 11.44 6.63
N ALA A 73 4.71 10.18 6.98
CA ALA A 73 6.02 9.79 7.48
C ALA A 73 7.14 10.17 6.51
N GLU A 74 8.32 10.38 7.06
CA GLU A 74 9.52 10.60 6.25
C GLU A 74 9.81 9.37 5.39
N LYS A 75 10.11 9.59 4.12
CA LYS A 75 10.33 8.53 3.14
C LYS A 75 11.81 8.41 2.79
N GLU A 76 12.31 7.19 2.76
CA GLU A 76 13.65 6.93 2.26
C GLU A 76 13.72 7.21 0.75
N ARG A 77 14.73 8.00 0.34
CA ARG A 77 14.90 8.40 -1.07
C ARG A 77 15.66 7.35 -1.86
N LEU A 78 14.95 6.33 -2.33
CA LEU A 78 15.51 5.28 -3.19
C LEU A 78 15.72 5.74 -4.64
N SER A 79 14.91 6.69 -5.11
CA SER A 79 14.98 7.16 -6.50
C SER A 79 16.36 7.73 -6.90
N THR A 80 17.12 8.25 -5.93
CA THR A 80 18.43 8.86 -6.13
C THR A 80 19.60 7.94 -5.78
N LYS A 81 19.34 6.73 -5.29
CA LYS A 81 20.38 5.74 -4.94
C LYS A 81 20.93 5.04 -6.17
N SER A 82 22.17 4.56 -6.09
CA SER A 82 22.75 3.67 -7.09
C SER A 82 22.06 2.31 -7.10
N ASP A 83 22.19 1.56 -8.18
CA ASP A 83 21.58 0.23 -8.30
C ASP A 83 22.05 -0.74 -7.19
N PRO A 84 23.35 -0.81 -6.83
CA PRO A 84 23.79 -1.61 -5.69
C PRO A 84 23.14 -1.22 -4.38
N GLU A 85 22.93 0.08 -4.10
CA GLU A 85 22.26 0.55 -2.88
C GLU A 85 20.78 0.19 -2.86
N ILE A 86 20.10 0.19 -4.02
CA ILE A 86 18.70 -0.27 -4.13
C ILE A 86 18.64 -1.78 -3.85
N ILE A 87 19.55 -2.56 -4.40
CA ILE A 87 19.62 -4.01 -4.17
C ILE A 87 19.87 -4.30 -2.69
N GLU A 88 20.84 -3.65 -2.08
CA GLU A 88 21.13 -3.79 -0.65
C GLU A 88 19.92 -3.44 0.22
N PHE A 89 19.23 -2.34 -0.13
CA PHE A 89 17.99 -1.96 0.53
C PHE A 89 16.93 -3.07 0.45
N LEU A 90 16.66 -3.60 -0.73
CA LEU A 90 15.65 -4.64 -0.94
C LEU A 90 15.99 -5.94 -0.19
N ILE A 91 17.27 -6.34 -0.17
CA ILE A 91 17.75 -7.49 0.59
C ILE A 91 17.53 -7.26 2.09
N ARG A 92 17.92 -6.09 2.60
CA ARG A 92 17.78 -5.73 4.01
C ARG A 92 16.32 -5.75 4.47
N GLU A 93 15.40 -5.28 3.65
CA GLU A 93 13.96 -5.27 3.94
C GLU A 93 13.29 -6.63 3.68
N GLY A 94 14.02 -7.61 3.11
CA GLY A 94 13.51 -8.94 2.82
C GLY A 94 12.63 -9.04 1.59
N GLY A 95 12.83 -8.15 0.62
CA GLY A 95 12.07 -8.11 -0.64
C GLY A 95 12.44 -9.21 -1.63
N PHE A 96 13.50 -9.97 -1.37
CA PHE A 96 13.94 -11.04 -2.24
C PHE A 96 13.91 -12.40 -1.57
N PHE A 97 13.53 -13.42 -2.33
CA PHE A 97 13.53 -14.82 -1.91
C PHE A 97 14.70 -15.58 -2.57
N GLY A 98 15.56 -16.18 -1.75
CA GLY A 98 16.60 -17.12 -2.17
C GLY A 98 17.90 -16.46 -2.66
N ASP A 99 18.90 -17.34 -2.91
CA ASP A 99 20.28 -16.97 -3.20
C ASP A 99 20.55 -16.56 -4.66
N SER A 100 19.52 -16.55 -5.51
CA SER A 100 19.67 -16.30 -6.94
C SER A 100 18.68 -15.26 -7.45
N LEU A 101 19.04 -13.97 -7.29
CA LEU A 101 18.53 -12.95 -8.17
C LEU A 101 19.27 -13.06 -9.49
N GLU A 102 18.58 -13.48 -10.53
CA GLU A 102 19.13 -13.44 -11.88
C GLU A 102 19.39 -11.97 -12.25
N GLU A 103 20.58 -11.68 -12.74
CA GLU A 103 21.01 -10.32 -13.12
C GLU A 103 20.01 -9.67 -14.08
N GLU A 104 19.48 -10.45 -15.03
CA GLU A 104 18.44 -10.01 -15.97
C GLU A 104 17.14 -9.54 -15.25
N MET A 105 16.75 -10.17 -14.15
CA MET A 105 15.58 -9.76 -13.37
C MET A 105 15.83 -8.43 -12.66
N LEU A 106 17.03 -8.23 -12.13
CA LEU A 106 17.42 -6.95 -11.49
C LEU A 106 17.42 -5.81 -12.49
N GLU A 107 17.98 -6.02 -13.68
CA GLU A 107 17.99 -5.02 -14.75
C GLU A 107 16.56 -4.55 -15.12
N LEU A 108 15.58 -5.45 -15.10
CA LEU A 108 14.19 -5.11 -15.35
C LEU A 108 13.49 -4.44 -14.16
N MET A 109 13.80 -4.85 -12.94
CA MET A 109 13.11 -4.38 -11.72
C MET A 109 13.63 -3.03 -11.22
N ILE A 110 14.93 -2.77 -11.28
CA ILE A 110 15.51 -1.55 -10.72
C ILE A 110 14.92 -0.27 -11.34
N PRO A 111 14.77 -0.14 -12.66
CA PRO A 111 14.11 1.03 -13.24
C PRO A 111 12.67 1.24 -12.76
N ILE A 112 11.91 0.16 -12.59
CA ILE A 112 10.53 0.20 -12.08
C ILE A 112 10.54 0.69 -10.61
N ILE A 113 11.38 0.08 -9.77
CA ILE A 113 11.51 0.46 -8.35
C ILE A 113 11.90 1.93 -8.21
N ARG A 114 12.85 2.39 -9.01
CA ARG A 114 13.31 3.78 -9.02
C ARG A 114 12.19 4.75 -9.41
N ALA A 115 11.42 4.43 -10.45
CA ALA A 115 10.31 5.26 -10.91
C ALA A 115 9.18 5.30 -9.88
N ASP A 116 8.78 4.14 -9.35
CA ASP A 116 7.74 4.04 -8.33
C ASP A 116 8.16 4.72 -7.02
N SER A 117 9.44 4.57 -6.63
CA SER A 117 9.99 5.29 -5.48
C SER A 117 9.90 6.79 -5.66
N LYS A 118 10.26 7.31 -6.84
CA LYS A 118 10.16 8.75 -7.13
C LYS A 118 8.72 9.25 -7.00
N VAL A 119 7.75 8.55 -7.57
CA VAL A 119 6.32 8.89 -7.44
C VAL A 119 5.89 8.97 -5.98
N TYR A 120 6.33 8.01 -5.16
CA TYR A 120 6.00 7.95 -3.74
C TYR A 120 6.72 9.02 -2.91
N GLU A 121 8.02 9.25 -3.16
CA GLU A 121 8.85 10.21 -2.43
C GLU A 121 8.38 11.67 -2.63
N ASP A 122 7.98 12.00 -3.85
CA ASP A 122 7.53 13.34 -4.22
C ASP A 122 6.07 13.62 -3.78
N PHE A 123 5.36 12.59 -3.29
CA PHE A 123 3.98 12.72 -2.83
C PHE A 123 3.89 12.96 -1.33
N SER A 124 2.97 13.84 -0.93
CA SER A 124 2.50 13.98 0.45
C SER A 124 1.06 14.46 0.48
N PHE A 125 0.29 14.02 1.45
CA PHE A 125 -1.02 14.60 1.70
C PHE A 125 -0.87 15.99 2.29
N LYS A 126 -1.47 17.02 1.67
CA LYS A 126 -1.57 18.37 2.28
C LYS A 126 -2.28 18.32 3.63
N LYS A 127 -3.29 17.46 3.70
CA LYS A 127 -4.01 17.06 4.90
C LYS A 127 -4.42 15.61 4.69
N ALA A 128 -3.99 14.72 5.59
CA ALA A 128 -4.39 13.33 5.54
C ALA A 128 -5.92 13.21 5.63
N PRO A 129 -6.57 12.41 4.77
CA PRO A 129 -8.02 12.28 4.75
C PRO A 129 -8.51 11.50 5.98
N CYS A 130 -9.63 11.92 6.55
CA CYS A 130 -10.38 11.14 7.52
C CYS A 130 -11.64 10.60 6.83
N LEU A 131 -11.73 9.29 6.63
CA LEU A 131 -12.73 8.65 5.78
C LEU A 131 -13.80 7.93 6.61
N PRO A 132 -15.08 7.93 6.16
CA PRO A 132 -16.16 7.24 6.85
C PRO A 132 -16.21 5.74 6.48
N VAL A 133 -15.07 5.03 6.64
CA VAL A 133 -14.89 3.63 6.24
C VAL A 133 -14.05 2.89 7.26
N ASP A 134 -14.34 1.62 7.49
CA ASP A 134 -13.55 0.77 8.38
C ASP A 134 -12.14 0.56 7.82
N MET A 135 -11.13 0.37 8.68
CA MET A 135 -9.76 0.16 8.27
C MET A 135 -9.14 -1.05 8.96
N ALA A 136 -8.39 -1.84 8.20
CA ALA A 136 -7.49 -2.87 8.71
C ALA A 136 -6.05 -2.46 8.47
N VAL A 137 -5.30 -2.22 9.53
CA VAL A 137 -3.87 -1.88 9.49
C VAL A 137 -3.09 -3.15 9.75
N LEU A 138 -2.51 -3.72 8.69
CA LEU A 138 -1.68 -4.90 8.73
C LEU A 138 -0.22 -4.47 8.83
N TYR A 139 0.45 -4.86 9.90
CA TYR A 139 1.82 -4.44 10.19
C TYR A 139 2.68 -5.59 10.69
N SER A 140 3.98 -5.43 10.67
CA SER A 140 4.90 -6.36 11.34
C SER A 140 5.70 -5.65 12.42
N GLU A 141 5.85 -6.31 13.57
CA GLU A 141 6.68 -5.82 14.68
C GLU A 141 8.17 -5.77 14.31
N ASN A 142 8.56 -6.52 13.27
CA ASN A 142 9.93 -6.56 12.74
C ASN A 142 10.12 -5.65 11.52
N ASP A 143 9.10 -4.87 11.14
CA ASP A 143 9.19 -3.89 10.05
C ASP A 143 9.70 -2.55 10.59
N ARG A 144 10.94 -2.21 10.26
CA ARG A 144 11.56 -0.93 10.68
C ARG A 144 10.94 0.30 10.02
N LYS A 145 10.15 0.10 8.96
CA LYS A 145 9.49 1.19 8.22
C LYS A 145 8.15 1.60 8.83
N THR A 146 7.64 0.83 9.77
CA THR A 146 6.35 1.07 10.40
C THR A 146 6.48 1.13 11.93
N PRO A 147 7.17 2.14 12.48
CA PRO A 147 7.30 2.28 13.92
C PRO A 147 5.92 2.43 14.57
N ARG A 148 5.79 1.95 15.79
CA ARG A 148 4.51 1.85 16.48
C ARG A 148 3.82 3.20 16.63
N GLU A 149 4.58 4.25 16.86
CA GLU A 149 4.08 5.62 17.01
C GLU A 149 3.36 6.11 15.75
N GLU A 150 3.88 5.74 14.58
CA GLU A 150 3.25 6.07 13.30
C GLU A 150 1.99 5.25 13.02
N LEU A 151 1.94 4.00 13.52
CA LEU A 151 0.75 3.16 13.36
C LEU A 151 -0.45 3.76 14.11
N GLU A 152 -0.24 4.40 15.25
CA GLU A 152 -1.34 5.01 16.03
C GLU A 152 -2.05 6.14 15.27
N GLU A 153 -1.37 6.79 14.31
CA GLU A 153 -2.00 7.83 13.48
C GLU A 153 -3.15 7.31 12.61
N TRP A 154 -3.18 6.00 12.29
CA TRP A 154 -4.28 5.41 11.52
C TRP A 154 -5.65 5.57 12.19
N LEU A 155 -5.70 5.73 13.52
CA LEU A 155 -6.93 6.05 14.24
C LEU A 155 -7.53 7.39 13.81
N THR A 156 -6.72 8.32 13.31
CA THR A 156 -7.17 9.64 12.87
C THR A 156 -7.67 9.66 11.43
N TYR A 157 -7.39 8.61 10.66
CA TYR A 157 -7.73 8.53 9.24
C TYR A 157 -9.10 7.89 8.96
N SER A 158 -9.79 7.41 10.02
CA SER A 158 -11.15 6.87 9.93
C SER A 158 -12.06 7.48 10.98
N THR A 159 -13.34 7.68 10.62
CA THR A 159 -14.42 7.97 11.59
C THR A 159 -15.11 6.68 12.08
N ARG A 160 -14.67 5.52 11.59
CA ARG A 160 -15.21 4.20 11.94
C ARG A 160 -14.17 3.36 12.67
N GLN A 161 -14.30 2.04 12.61
CA GLN A 161 -13.41 1.10 13.29
C GLN A 161 -12.05 1.02 12.60
N VAL A 162 -10.98 0.99 13.39
CA VAL A 162 -9.62 0.68 12.93
C VAL A 162 -9.11 -0.56 13.66
N LEU A 163 -8.78 -1.61 12.92
CA LEU A 163 -8.23 -2.86 13.43
C LEU A 163 -6.73 -2.92 13.15
N TYR A 164 -5.96 -3.35 14.14
CA TYR A 164 -4.52 -3.59 14.00
C TYR A 164 -4.24 -5.08 14.01
N ILE A 165 -3.61 -5.58 12.95
CA ILE A 165 -3.35 -7.01 12.76
C ILE A 165 -1.84 -7.23 12.58
N PRO A 166 -1.16 -7.78 13.60
CA PRO A 166 0.29 -7.96 13.58
C PRO A 166 0.69 -9.19 12.75
N PHE A 167 1.83 -9.08 12.07
CA PHE A 167 2.58 -10.15 11.43
C PHE A 167 3.96 -10.27 12.07
N GLN A 168 4.70 -11.38 11.80
CA GLN A 168 5.93 -11.69 12.51
C GLN A 168 7.19 -11.53 11.66
N SER A 169 7.07 -11.56 10.32
CA SER A 169 8.22 -11.41 9.43
C SER A 169 8.58 -9.92 9.24
N ASN A 170 9.38 -9.61 8.24
CA ASN A 170 9.84 -8.26 7.93
C ASN A 170 8.79 -7.44 7.13
N HIS A 171 9.24 -6.34 6.50
CA HIS A 171 8.38 -5.49 5.67
C HIS A 171 7.56 -6.27 4.63
N TYR A 172 8.13 -7.30 4.01
CA TYR A 172 7.46 -8.12 3.00
C TYR A 172 6.65 -9.29 3.58
N PHE A 173 6.07 -9.14 4.77
CA PHE A 173 5.25 -10.18 5.43
C PHE A 173 4.10 -10.70 4.54
N LEU A 174 3.58 -9.88 3.63
CA LEU A 174 2.57 -10.32 2.66
C LEU A 174 3.07 -11.46 1.75
N LEU A 175 4.39 -11.57 1.55
CA LEU A 175 5.02 -12.63 0.78
C LEU A 175 5.49 -13.77 1.69
N HIS A 176 6.13 -13.44 2.81
CA HIS A 176 6.71 -14.42 3.74
C HIS A 176 5.65 -15.18 4.56
N GLU A 177 4.54 -14.52 4.88
CA GLU A 177 3.40 -15.11 5.59
C GLU A 177 2.15 -15.12 4.69
N ARG A 178 2.32 -15.45 3.41
CA ARG A 178 1.32 -15.32 2.36
C ARG A 178 -0.02 -15.95 2.73
N ASP A 179 -0.02 -17.18 3.20
CA ASP A 179 -1.26 -17.91 3.51
C ASP A 179 -2.01 -17.25 4.67
N ARG A 180 -1.27 -16.83 5.70
CA ARG A 180 -1.82 -16.06 6.82
C ARG A 180 -2.38 -14.71 6.36
N TYR A 181 -1.68 -14.02 5.47
CA TYR A 181 -2.14 -12.76 4.89
C TYR A 181 -3.46 -12.94 4.15
N ILE A 182 -3.54 -13.93 3.26
CA ILE A 182 -4.75 -14.24 2.50
C ILE A 182 -5.90 -14.62 3.43
N ASP A 183 -5.66 -15.48 4.42
CA ASP A 183 -6.67 -15.88 5.40
C ASP A 183 -7.16 -14.71 6.25
N THR A 184 -6.28 -13.79 6.61
CA THR A 184 -6.63 -12.57 7.34
C THR A 184 -7.58 -11.71 6.50
N VAL A 185 -7.22 -11.44 5.24
CA VAL A 185 -8.04 -10.63 4.33
C VAL A 185 -9.43 -11.26 4.12
N LYS A 186 -9.50 -12.57 3.90
CA LYS A 186 -10.78 -13.31 3.73
C LYS A 186 -11.69 -13.26 4.96
N LYS A 187 -11.13 -13.06 6.15
CA LYS A 187 -11.88 -13.05 7.42
C LYS A 187 -12.23 -11.64 7.90
N LEU A 188 -11.83 -10.59 7.19
CA LEU A 188 -12.05 -9.21 7.64
C LEU A 188 -13.53 -8.88 7.92
N ASP A 189 -14.47 -9.42 7.13
CA ASP A 189 -15.90 -9.24 7.37
C ASP A 189 -16.37 -9.69 8.77
N GLN A 190 -15.67 -10.65 9.37
CA GLN A 190 -16.00 -11.15 10.70
C GLN A 190 -15.62 -10.16 11.82
N TYR A 191 -14.70 -9.23 11.53
CA TYR A 191 -14.20 -8.25 12.48
C TYR A 191 -14.90 -6.90 12.38
N PHE A 192 -15.43 -6.56 11.20
CA PHE A 192 -16.17 -5.33 10.98
C PHE A 192 -17.67 -5.59 11.19
N THR A 193 -18.11 -5.49 12.43
CA THR A 193 -19.52 -5.52 12.79
C THR A 193 -20.12 -4.16 12.44
N GLY A 194 -20.80 -4.12 11.31
CA GLY A 194 -21.36 -2.91 10.75
C GLY A 194 -22.69 -2.51 11.27
#